data_2b7564e07c2ef82c219b614d96929cad
#
_entry.id   2b7564e07c2ef82c219b614d96929cad
#
_cell.length_a   1.000
_cell.length_b   1.000
_cell.length_c   1.000
_cell.angle_alpha   90.00
_cell.angle_beta   90.00
_cell.angle_gamma   90.00
#
_symmetry.space_group_name_H-M   'P 1'
#
loop_
_entity.id
_entity.type
_entity.pdbx_description
1 polymer ?
#
loop_
_entity_poly.entity_id
_entity_poly.type
_entity_poly.pdbx_seq_one_letter_code
_entity_poly.pdbx_strand_id
1 'polypeptide(L)'
;MKDSFSFVEEVRHQNATSIMASLDVDSLFTNIPLEETIDICVRRLYKDSDIVNGINKKDFRVLLEISTKESFFIFDDEYYRQIDGVAMGSPLGPTLANIFLCYHEENWLKECCSSFQPIFYRRYVDDIFVLFHSVEQFDRFYVYMELCCDNQ
;
A
#
# COMPACT_ATOMS: atom_id res chain seq x y z
N MET A 1 4.33 5.93 -8.20
CA MET A 1 5.45 6.27 -9.12
C MET A 1 5.26 5.52 -10.42
N LYS A 2 5.49 6.15 -11.58
CA LYS A 2 5.21 5.52 -12.88
C LYS A 2 6.40 4.69 -13.38
N ASP A 3 7.59 5.26 -13.30
CA ASP A 3 8.86 4.63 -13.69
C ASP A 3 10.06 5.39 -13.09
N SER A 4 11.27 4.82 -13.24
CA SER A 4 12.49 5.39 -12.69
C SER A 4 12.85 6.76 -13.29
N PHE A 5 12.50 7.02 -14.55
CA PHE A 5 12.80 8.30 -15.19
C PHE A 5 11.93 9.43 -14.60
N SER A 6 10.63 9.14 -14.41
CA SER A 6 9.72 10.08 -13.74
C SER A 6 10.19 10.39 -12.32
N PHE A 7 10.69 9.39 -11.59
CA PHE A 7 11.24 9.58 -10.26
C PHE A 7 12.47 10.48 -10.24
N VAL A 8 13.42 10.25 -11.15
CA VAL A 8 14.63 11.08 -11.26
C VAL A 8 14.27 12.54 -11.55
N GLU A 9 13.33 12.79 -12.46
CA GLU A 9 12.87 14.16 -12.75
C GLU A 9 12.23 14.83 -11.53
N GLU A 10 11.39 14.11 -10.77
CA GLU A 10 10.78 14.65 -9.55
C GLU A 10 11.81 14.97 -8.46
N VAL A 11 12.81 14.08 -8.27
CA VAL A 11 13.86 14.26 -7.25
C VAL A 11 14.84 15.38 -7.61
N ARG A 12 15.14 15.58 -8.90
CA ARG A 12 16.04 16.68 -9.36
C ARG A 12 15.64 18.06 -8.88
N HIS A 13 14.35 18.28 -8.69
CA HIS A 13 13.81 19.56 -8.22
C HIS A 13 13.84 19.71 -6.70
N GLN A 14 14.30 18.69 -5.97
CA GLN A 14 14.42 18.75 -4.51
C GLN A 14 15.74 19.38 -4.07
N ASN A 15 15.74 19.93 -2.85
CA ASN A 15 16.92 20.60 -2.32
C ASN A 15 18.01 19.57 -1.93
N ALA A 16 19.24 19.78 -2.38
CA ALA A 16 20.38 18.90 -2.14
C ALA A 16 20.81 18.78 -0.66
N THR A 17 20.31 19.67 0.22
CA THR A 17 20.62 19.65 1.67
C THR A 17 19.66 18.78 2.48
N SER A 18 18.70 18.12 1.85
CA SER A 18 17.73 17.27 2.52
C SER A 18 18.34 15.95 2.99
N ILE A 19 17.87 15.47 4.16
CA ILE A 19 18.17 14.11 4.62
C ILE A 19 17.36 13.14 3.80
N MET A 20 18.03 12.15 3.23
CA MET A 20 17.46 11.11 2.39
C MET A 20 17.36 9.80 3.15
N ALA A 21 16.18 9.18 3.14
CA ALA A 21 15.99 7.87 3.74
C ALA A 21 15.14 6.96 2.83
N SER A 22 15.36 5.67 2.97
CA SER A 22 14.54 4.62 2.39
C SER A 22 13.92 3.79 3.51
N LEU A 23 12.64 3.49 3.37
CA LEU A 23 11.87 2.62 4.26
C LEU A 23 11.33 1.47 3.43
N ASP A 24 11.18 0.31 4.05
CA ASP A 24 10.59 -0.88 3.45
C ASP A 24 9.32 -1.27 4.21
N VAL A 25 8.30 -1.76 3.50
CA VAL A 25 7.10 -2.30 4.13
C VAL A 25 7.30 -3.79 4.36
N ASP A 26 7.56 -4.14 5.62
CA ASP A 26 7.84 -5.53 5.97
C ASP A 26 6.68 -6.46 5.63
N SER A 27 7.02 -7.53 4.92
CA SER A 27 6.09 -8.63 4.60
C SER A 27 4.75 -8.17 4.00
N LEU A 28 4.78 -7.13 3.15
CA LEU A 28 3.60 -6.45 2.60
C LEU A 28 2.49 -7.42 2.18
N PHE A 29 2.80 -8.39 1.31
CA PHE A 29 1.77 -9.27 0.73
C PHE A 29 1.11 -10.20 1.74
N THR A 30 1.83 -10.63 2.77
CA THR A 30 1.32 -11.54 3.80
C THR A 30 0.53 -10.82 4.89
N ASN A 31 0.76 -9.51 5.06
CA ASN A 31 0.15 -8.70 6.10
C ASN A 31 -1.03 -7.85 5.63
N ILE A 32 -1.39 -7.89 4.33
CA ILE A 32 -2.55 -7.14 3.82
C ILE A 32 -3.84 -7.75 4.35
N PRO A 33 -4.67 -7.00 5.09
CA PRO A 33 -5.98 -7.47 5.52
C PRO A 33 -6.94 -7.50 4.32
N LEU A 34 -7.23 -8.72 3.83
CA LEU A 34 -8.00 -8.94 2.60
C LEU A 34 -9.40 -8.34 2.64
N GLU A 35 -10.13 -8.51 3.76
CA GLU A 35 -11.50 -7.99 3.89
C GLU A 35 -11.53 -6.47 3.73
N GLU A 36 -10.68 -5.78 4.46
CA GLU A 36 -10.58 -4.33 4.37
C GLU A 36 -10.17 -3.87 2.98
N THR A 37 -9.20 -4.56 2.38
CA THR A 37 -8.73 -4.24 1.03
C THR A 37 -9.83 -4.40 -0.01
N ILE A 38 -10.62 -5.47 0.07
CA ILE A 38 -11.78 -5.70 -0.78
C ILE A 38 -12.81 -4.58 -0.57
N ASP A 39 -13.07 -4.18 0.67
CA ASP A 39 -13.97 -3.07 0.98
C ASP A 39 -13.50 -1.74 0.38
N ILE A 40 -12.20 -1.45 0.45
CA ILE A 40 -11.61 -0.26 -0.17
C ILE A 40 -11.78 -0.32 -1.68
N CYS A 41 -11.47 -1.45 -2.33
CA CYS A 41 -11.65 -1.65 -3.76
C CYS A 41 -13.10 -1.40 -4.20
N VAL A 42 -14.03 -2.04 -3.52
CA VAL A 42 -15.47 -1.92 -3.84
C VAL A 42 -15.96 -0.50 -3.63
N ARG A 43 -15.58 0.17 -2.53
CA ARG A 43 -15.97 1.56 -2.27
C ARG A 43 -15.40 2.53 -3.31
N ARG A 44 -14.13 2.37 -3.70
CA ARG A 44 -13.49 3.25 -4.69
C ARG A 44 -14.08 3.07 -6.08
N LEU A 45 -14.30 1.82 -6.50
CA LEU A 45 -14.78 1.51 -7.85
C LEU A 45 -16.26 1.86 -8.04
N TYR A 46 -17.09 1.64 -7.03
CA TYR A 46 -18.54 1.86 -7.06
C TYR A 46 -18.98 3.14 -6.34
N LYS A 47 -18.10 4.16 -6.32
CA LYS A 47 -18.38 5.44 -5.68
C LYS A 47 -19.56 6.16 -6.32
N ASP A 48 -19.63 6.15 -7.64
CA ASP A 48 -20.57 6.97 -8.44
C ASP A 48 -21.61 6.13 -9.20
N SER A 49 -21.54 4.79 -9.13
CA SER A 49 -22.47 3.91 -9.86
C SER A 49 -22.49 2.52 -9.22
N ASP A 50 -23.67 1.89 -9.17
CA ASP A 50 -23.82 0.51 -8.69
C ASP A 50 -23.43 -0.55 -9.74
N ILE A 51 -23.17 -0.14 -10.99
CA ILE A 51 -22.72 -1.01 -12.09
C ILE A 51 -21.53 -0.39 -12.78
N VAL A 52 -20.45 -1.15 -12.85
CA VAL A 52 -19.21 -0.77 -13.56
C VAL A 52 -18.84 -1.89 -14.54
N ASN A 53 -18.66 -1.53 -15.81
CA ASN A 53 -18.38 -2.50 -16.89
C ASN A 53 -19.38 -3.68 -16.96
N GLY A 54 -20.64 -3.44 -16.64
CA GLY A 54 -21.69 -4.46 -16.65
C GLY A 54 -21.72 -5.37 -15.42
N ILE A 55 -20.84 -5.18 -14.45
CA ILE A 55 -20.77 -5.94 -13.20
C ILE A 55 -21.34 -5.09 -12.08
N ASN A 56 -22.26 -5.65 -11.29
CA ASN A 56 -22.79 -4.95 -10.12
C ASN A 56 -21.84 -5.10 -8.91
N LYS A 57 -22.04 -4.22 -7.92
CA LYS A 57 -21.21 -4.13 -6.72
C LYS A 57 -21.10 -5.45 -5.94
N LYS A 58 -22.20 -6.22 -5.84
CA LYS A 58 -22.22 -7.49 -5.10
C LYS A 58 -21.41 -8.56 -5.82
N ASP A 59 -21.62 -8.70 -7.12
CA ASP A 59 -20.94 -9.72 -7.93
C ASP A 59 -19.45 -9.43 -8.00
N PHE A 60 -19.06 -8.15 -8.11
CA PHE A 60 -17.64 -7.76 -8.07
C PHE A 60 -16.98 -8.13 -6.74
N ARG A 61 -17.65 -7.90 -5.60
CA ARG A 61 -17.15 -8.34 -4.30
C ARG A 61 -16.94 -9.85 -4.27
N VAL A 62 -17.92 -10.63 -4.67
CA VAL A 62 -17.82 -12.09 -4.72
C VAL A 62 -16.68 -12.57 -5.61
N LEU A 63 -16.48 -11.92 -6.77
CA LEU A 63 -15.35 -12.23 -7.67
C LEU A 63 -14.00 -11.96 -7.00
N LEU A 64 -13.85 -10.85 -6.29
CA LEU A 64 -12.63 -10.56 -5.53
C LEU A 64 -12.40 -11.58 -4.42
N GLU A 65 -13.43 -11.92 -3.64
CA GLU A 65 -13.35 -12.91 -2.57
C GLU A 65 -12.90 -14.29 -3.09
N ILE A 66 -13.51 -14.78 -4.16
CA ILE A 66 -13.11 -16.07 -4.77
C ILE A 66 -11.66 -15.98 -5.28
N SER A 67 -11.28 -14.88 -5.92
CA SER A 67 -9.95 -14.72 -6.52
C SER A 67 -8.83 -14.56 -5.50
N THR A 68 -9.13 -14.23 -4.25
CA THR A 68 -8.14 -13.95 -3.22
C THR A 68 -8.12 -14.98 -2.09
N LYS A 69 -9.30 -15.45 -1.64
CA LYS A 69 -9.41 -16.34 -0.48
C LYS A 69 -9.23 -17.83 -0.80
N GLU A 70 -9.36 -18.21 -2.06
CA GLU A 70 -9.20 -19.60 -2.52
C GLU A 70 -7.78 -19.86 -3.04
N SER A 71 -6.77 -19.33 -2.33
CA SER A 71 -5.36 -19.55 -2.67
C SER A 71 -4.80 -20.73 -1.90
N PHE A 72 -4.31 -21.73 -2.65
CA PHE A 72 -3.68 -22.93 -2.09
C PHE A 72 -2.20 -22.97 -2.45
N PHE A 73 -1.39 -23.52 -1.57
CA PHE A 73 0.03 -23.78 -1.83
C PHE A 73 0.41 -25.17 -1.31
N ILE A 74 1.51 -25.71 -1.81
CA ILE A 74 2.05 -26.99 -1.38
C ILE A 74 3.31 -26.71 -0.56
N PHE A 75 3.39 -27.33 0.61
CA PHE A 75 4.58 -27.35 1.43
C PHE A 75 4.73 -28.76 2.05
N ASP A 76 5.92 -29.35 1.91
CA ASP A 76 6.25 -30.71 2.37
C ASP A 76 5.24 -31.76 1.86
N ASP A 77 4.91 -31.72 0.56
CA ASP A 77 3.93 -32.56 -0.14
C ASP A 77 2.48 -32.48 0.39
N GLU A 78 2.17 -31.54 1.27
CA GLU A 78 0.83 -31.29 1.76
C GLU A 78 0.22 -29.99 1.21
N TYR A 79 -1.12 -29.97 1.09
CA TYR A 79 -1.86 -28.81 0.60
C TYR A 79 -2.29 -27.91 1.76
N TYR A 80 -1.94 -26.63 1.65
CA TYR A 80 -2.34 -25.59 2.59
C TYR A 80 -3.16 -24.51 1.89
N ARG A 81 -4.15 -23.98 2.60
CA ARG A 81 -4.88 -22.79 2.17
C ARG A 81 -4.31 -21.57 2.88
N GLN A 82 -4.01 -20.51 2.13
CA GLN A 82 -3.63 -19.23 2.70
C GLN A 82 -4.85 -18.61 3.41
N ILE A 83 -4.68 -18.22 4.67
CA ILE A 83 -5.76 -17.65 5.50
C ILE A 83 -5.76 -16.13 5.41
N ASP A 84 -4.58 -15.51 5.52
CA ASP A 84 -4.38 -14.06 5.52
C ASP A 84 -3.44 -13.61 4.40
N GLY A 85 -3.54 -12.34 4.07
CA GLY A 85 -2.72 -11.72 3.04
C GLY A 85 -3.09 -12.14 1.62
N VAL A 86 -2.29 -11.71 0.68
CA VAL A 86 -2.42 -12.02 -0.75
C VAL A 86 -1.29 -12.96 -1.16
N ALA A 87 -1.63 -14.02 -1.91
CA ALA A 87 -0.63 -14.97 -2.37
C ALA A 87 0.44 -14.31 -3.24
N MET A 88 1.72 -14.55 -2.91
CA MET A 88 2.84 -14.15 -3.75
C MET A 88 2.71 -14.87 -5.10
N GLY A 89 2.75 -14.11 -6.20
CA GLY A 89 2.53 -14.62 -7.55
C GLY A 89 1.07 -14.53 -8.03
N SER A 90 0.12 -14.13 -7.18
CA SER A 90 -1.23 -13.77 -7.64
C SER A 90 -1.18 -12.54 -8.54
N PRO A 91 -1.83 -12.56 -9.71
CA PRO A 91 -1.90 -11.39 -10.59
C PRO A 91 -2.56 -10.16 -9.91
N LEU A 92 -3.40 -10.38 -8.91
CA LEU A 92 -4.06 -9.32 -8.14
C LEU A 92 -3.21 -8.78 -6.99
N GLY A 93 -2.20 -9.55 -6.53
CA GLY A 93 -1.38 -9.22 -5.38
C GLY A 93 -0.84 -7.78 -5.40
N PRO A 94 -0.05 -7.39 -6.39
CA PRO A 94 0.51 -6.04 -6.47
C PRO A 94 -0.56 -4.94 -6.54
N THR A 95 -1.69 -5.21 -7.20
CA THR A 95 -2.80 -4.24 -7.31
C THR A 95 -3.49 -4.04 -5.97
N LEU A 96 -3.81 -5.12 -5.26
CA LEU A 96 -4.45 -5.06 -3.95
C LEU A 96 -3.54 -4.40 -2.91
N ALA A 97 -2.26 -4.78 -2.88
CA ALA A 97 -1.26 -4.16 -2.04
C ALA A 97 -1.17 -2.65 -2.27
N ASN A 98 -1.12 -2.25 -3.53
CA ASN A 98 -1.06 -0.83 -3.88
C ASN A 98 -2.33 -0.07 -3.50
N ILE A 99 -3.52 -0.65 -3.68
CA ILE A 99 -4.79 -0.02 -3.29
C ILE A 99 -4.87 0.17 -1.79
N PHE A 100 -4.50 -0.84 -1.00
CA PHE A 100 -4.47 -0.80 0.45
C PHE A 100 -3.53 0.31 0.94
N LEU A 101 -2.26 0.24 0.55
CA LEU A 101 -1.27 1.22 0.96
C LEU A 101 -1.62 2.64 0.51
N CYS A 102 -2.03 2.85 -0.74
CA CYS A 102 -2.42 4.19 -1.20
C CYS A 102 -3.58 4.78 -0.38
N TYR A 103 -4.54 3.96 0.05
CA TYR A 103 -5.65 4.41 0.88
C TYR A 103 -5.18 4.89 2.26
N HIS A 104 -4.32 4.11 2.91
CA HIS A 104 -3.82 4.42 4.24
C HIS A 104 -2.77 5.55 4.19
N GLU A 105 -1.85 5.54 3.24
CA GLU A 105 -0.87 6.61 3.04
C GLU A 105 -1.52 7.98 2.83
N GLU A 106 -2.59 8.04 2.01
CA GLU A 106 -3.34 9.28 1.81
C GLU A 106 -3.88 9.84 3.13
N ASN A 107 -4.33 8.99 4.05
CA ASN A 107 -4.82 9.39 5.36
C ASN A 107 -3.67 9.74 6.30
N TRP A 108 -2.67 8.88 6.44
CA TRP A 108 -1.52 9.10 7.32
C TRP A 108 -0.77 10.37 7.00
N LEU A 109 -0.51 10.63 5.70
CA LEU A 109 0.18 11.83 5.28
C LEU A 109 -0.66 13.11 5.49
N LYS A 110 -1.99 13.03 5.44
CA LYS A 110 -2.88 14.16 5.77
C LYS A 110 -2.92 14.45 7.25
N GLU A 111 -2.92 13.41 8.08
CA GLU A 111 -2.98 13.49 9.54
C GLU A 111 -1.61 13.76 10.18
N CYS A 112 -0.53 13.53 9.43
CA CYS A 112 0.82 13.76 9.86
C CYS A 112 1.03 15.23 10.25
N CYS A 113 1.61 15.44 11.42
CA CYS A 113 1.92 16.79 11.90
C CYS A 113 2.94 17.48 10.97
N SER A 114 2.65 18.70 10.57
CA SER A 114 3.50 19.49 9.67
C SER A 114 4.94 19.70 10.17
N SER A 115 5.18 19.57 11.49
CA SER A 115 6.52 19.72 12.07
C SER A 115 7.49 18.60 11.71
N PHE A 116 7.00 17.42 11.31
CA PHE A 116 7.82 16.27 10.89
C PHE A 116 7.31 15.58 9.63
N GLN A 117 6.41 16.22 8.90
CA GLN A 117 5.96 15.76 7.59
C GLN A 117 7.13 15.73 6.60
N PRO A 118 7.28 14.68 5.77
CA PRO A 118 8.33 14.62 4.76
C PRO A 118 8.16 15.72 3.71
N ILE A 119 9.28 16.29 3.25
CA ILE A 119 9.34 17.25 2.14
C ILE A 119 8.94 16.57 0.84
N PHE A 120 9.34 15.30 0.71
CA PHE A 120 9.08 14.48 -0.46
C PHE A 120 8.83 13.05 -0.01
N TYR A 121 7.80 12.43 -0.54
CA TYR A 121 7.41 11.05 -0.26
C TYR A 121 7.04 10.35 -1.57
N ARG A 122 7.65 9.23 -1.84
CA ARG A 122 7.32 8.36 -2.98
C ARG A 122 7.49 6.91 -2.59
N ARG A 123 6.50 6.10 -2.99
CA ARG A 123 6.56 4.66 -2.83
C ARG A 123 6.57 3.95 -4.19
N TYR A 124 7.31 2.88 -4.26
CA TYR A 124 7.29 1.91 -5.35
C TYR A 124 7.15 0.51 -4.77
N VAL A 125 5.92 -0.04 -4.87
CA VAL A 125 5.50 -1.31 -4.26
C VAL A 125 5.67 -1.25 -2.73
N ASP A 126 6.73 -1.82 -2.19
CA ASP A 126 7.14 -1.87 -0.79
C ASP A 126 8.22 -0.86 -0.41
N ASP A 127 9.03 -0.43 -1.37
CA ASP A 127 10.08 0.56 -1.17
C ASP A 127 9.53 1.99 -1.06
N ILE A 128 9.82 2.68 0.03
CA ILE A 128 9.43 4.07 0.26
C ILE A 128 10.67 4.94 0.27
N PHE A 129 10.67 6.00 -0.53
CA PHE A 129 11.70 7.01 -0.56
C PHE A 129 11.18 8.31 0.04
N VAL A 130 11.92 8.89 0.99
CA VAL A 130 11.54 10.11 1.71
C VAL A 130 12.69 11.11 1.84
N LEU A 131 12.33 12.40 1.88
CA LEU A 131 13.25 13.48 2.15
C LEU A 131 12.75 14.31 3.34
N PHE A 132 13.69 14.72 4.21
CA PHE A 132 13.43 15.55 5.39
C PHE A 132 14.44 16.70 5.51
N HIS A 133 14.10 17.73 6.28
CA HIS A 133 15.05 18.80 6.60
C HIS A 133 16.10 18.39 7.65
N SER A 134 15.78 17.42 8.53
CA SER A 134 16.68 16.97 9.59
C SER A 134 16.42 15.49 9.96
N VAL A 135 17.41 14.87 10.61
CA VAL A 135 17.30 13.51 11.14
C VAL A 135 16.21 13.43 12.21
N GLU A 136 16.09 14.46 13.06
CA GLU A 136 15.04 14.51 14.09
C GLU A 136 13.62 14.45 13.49
N GLN A 137 13.38 15.11 12.36
CA GLN A 137 12.09 15.01 11.66
C GLN A 137 11.85 13.60 11.13
N PHE A 138 12.88 12.96 10.57
CA PHE A 138 12.80 11.58 10.12
C PHE A 138 12.46 10.64 11.28
N ASP A 139 13.17 10.72 12.40
CA ASP A 139 12.95 9.85 13.56
C ASP A 139 11.50 9.96 14.08
N ARG A 140 10.97 11.19 14.17
CA ARG A 140 9.58 11.43 14.58
C ARG A 140 8.56 10.89 13.57
N PHE A 141 8.84 11.06 12.29
CA PHE A 141 7.99 10.52 11.23
C PHE A 141 8.00 8.99 11.23
N TYR A 142 9.18 8.38 11.43
CA TYR A 142 9.33 6.93 11.49
C TYR A 142 8.49 6.32 12.62
N VAL A 143 8.61 6.87 13.83
CA VAL A 143 7.78 6.44 14.98
C VAL A 143 6.27 6.64 14.71
N TYR A 144 5.90 7.75 14.07
CA TYR A 144 4.51 7.98 13.69
C TYR A 144 3.99 6.92 12.70
N MET A 145 4.79 6.55 11.71
CA MET A 145 4.40 5.52 10.72
C MET A 145 4.28 4.13 11.37
N GLU A 146 5.18 3.76 12.28
CA GLU A 146 5.06 2.51 13.05
C GLU A 146 3.75 2.46 13.82
N LEU A 147 3.41 3.53 14.55
CA LEU A 147 2.14 3.61 15.30
C LEU A 147 0.90 3.55 14.39
N CYS A 148 0.98 4.06 13.16
CA CYS A 148 -0.09 3.97 12.19
C CYS A 148 -0.26 2.53 11.67
N CYS A 149 0.84 1.80 11.49
CA CYS A 149 0.81 0.41 11.03
C CYS A 149 0.32 -0.56 12.13
N ASP A 150 0.74 -0.36 13.38
CA ASP A 150 0.37 -1.22 14.51
C ASP A 150 -1.12 -1.14 14.89
N ASN A 151 -1.82 -0.11 14.46
CA ASN A 151 -3.25 0.10 14.73
C ASN A 151 -4.17 -0.39 13.59
N GLN A 152 -3.65 -1.14 12.66
CA GLN A 152 -4.37 -1.75 11.52
C GLN A 152 -4.32 -3.29 11.66
#